data_a8a299319729a31c7a83d329051e21fe
#
_entry.id   a8a299319729a31c7a83d329051e21fe
#
_cell.length_a   1.000
_cell.length_b   1.000
_cell.length_c   1.000
_cell.angle_alpha   90.00
_cell.angle_beta   90.00
_cell.angle_gamma   90.00
#
_symmetry.space_group_name_H-M   'P 1'
#
loop_
_entity.id
_entity.type
_entity.pdbx_description
1 polymer ?
#
loop_
_entity_poly.entity_id
_entity_poly.type
_entity_poly.pdbx_seq_one_letter_code
_entity_poly.pdbx_strand_id
1 'polypeptide(L)'
;MSPIQKSGLYYNNKFGLITIKSLEEVMGKNGLNAILNLAGLNHYIDNYPPDNLEKGFDFAELSAIGVALEEMYGPRGGRGLALRAGRATFSDALKNFGALAGVADLAFVVLPLQSKLRIGLPAFAKIFTQLTDQYTTVEEKDNEFIWTIHKCPVCWGRTGADRPVCFIATGLLQESLKWVSGGNEFRVNESRCVAMGDEVCEFVIQKDPIG
;
A
#
# COMPACT_ATOMS: atom_id res chain seq x y z
N MET A 1 -12.34 -20.27 1.94
CA MET A 1 -12.14 -19.16 0.97
C MET A 1 -11.82 -19.73 -0.40
N SER A 2 -12.44 -19.24 -1.48
CA SER A 2 -11.98 -19.60 -2.83
C SER A 2 -10.65 -18.87 -3.10
N PRO A 3 -9.62 -19.56 -3.61
CA PRO A 3 -8.34 -18.90 -3.86
C PRO A 3 -8.50 -17.79 -4.90
N ILE A 4 -7.87 -16.64 -4.63
CA ILE A 4 -7.83 -15.54 -5.58
C ILE A 4 -6.99 -15.98 -6.78
N GLN A 5 -7.56 -15.86 -7.98
CA GLN A 5 -6.86 -16.23 -9.21
C GLN A 5 -5.64 -15.35 -9.43
N LYS A 6 -4.51 -15.94 -9.81
CA LYS A 6 -3.29 -15.20 -10.16
C LYS A 6 -3.59 -14.11 -11.17
N SER A 7 -2.98 -12.96 -10.95
CA SER A 7 -3.20 -11.78 -11.78
C SER A 7 -2.33 -11.76 -13.05
N GLY A 8 -1.14 -12.35 -12.97
CA GLY A 8 -0.09 -12.17 -13.96
C GLY A 8 0.53 -10.76 -13.93
N LEU A 9 0.21 -9.96 -12.91
CA LEU A 9 0.78 -8.65 -12.64
C LEU A 9 1.56 -8.71 -11.33
N TYR A 10 2.71 -8.04 -11.28
CA TYR A 10 3.67 -8.27 -10.20
C TYR A 10 4.20 -6.97 -9.60
N TYR A 11 4.41 -7.03 -8.30
CA TYR A 11 5.44 -6.24 -7.62
C TYR A 11 6.79 -6.92 -7.76
N ASN A 12 7.88 -6.17 -7.55
CA ASN A 12 9.17 -6.78 -7.35
C ASN A 12 9.21 -7.56 -6.02
N ASN A 13 10.09 -8.56 -5.96
CA ASN A 13 10.23 -9.44 -4.79
C ASN A 13 10.56 -8.65 -3.51
N LYS A 14 11.39 -7.61 -3.62
CA LYS A 14 11.77 -6.75 -2.49
C LYS A 14 10.56 -6.06 -1.87
N PHE A 15 9.59 -5.61 -2.68
CA PHE A 15 8.36 -5.02 -2.16
C PHE A 15 7.51 -6.07 -1.41
N GLY A 16 7.40 -7.29 -1.97
CA GLY A 16 6.75 -8.41 -1.29
C GLY A 16 7.43 -8.75 0.05
N LEU A 17 8.76 -8.82 0.06
CA LEU A 17 9.57 -9.03 1.26
C LEU A 17 9.29 -7.97 2.33
N ILE A 18 9.32 -6.69 1.95
CA ILE A 18 9.05 -5.57 2.87
C ILE A 18 7.63 -5.69 3.43
N THR A 19 6.63 -5.97 2.59
CA THR A 19 5.23 -6.10 3.03
C THR A 19 5.06 -7.25 4.02
N ILE A 20 5.65 -8.41 3.77
CA ILE A 20 5.56 -9.57 4.68
C ILE A 20 6.28 -9.29 6.01
N LYS A 21 7.47 -8.67 5.97
CA LYS A 21 8.18 -8.26 7.19
C LYS A 21 7.41 -7.22 8.00
N SER A 22 6.77 -6.26 7.34
CA SER A 22 5.94 -5.25 7.99
C SER A 22 4.70 -5.88 8.67
N LEU A 23 4.12 -6.92 8.07
CA LEU A 23 3.07 -7.71 8.71
C LEU A 23 3.60 -8.48 9.93
N GLU A 24 4.79 -9.06 9.83
CA GLU A 24 5.43 -9.73 10.97
C GLU A 24 5.67 -8.76 12.14
N GLU A 25 6.15 -7.55 11.85
CA GLU A 25 6.35 -6.51 12.87
C GLU A 25 5.02 -6.15 13.58
N VAL A 26 3.92 -6.07 12.82
CA VAL A 26 2.61 -5.66 13.34
C VAL A 26 1.94 -6.74 14.19
N MET A 27 2.08 -8.02 13.82
CA MET A 27 1.31 -9.11 14.45
C MET A 27 2.15 -10.26 15.01
N GLY A 28 3.46 -10.18 14.88
CA GLY A 28 4.39 -11.24 15.27
C GLY A 28 4.40 -12.43 14.30
N LYS A 29 5.45 -13.25 14.38
CA LYS A 29 5.68 -14.38 13.48
C LYS A 29 4.51 -15.37 13.43
N ASN A 30 3.96 -15.71 14.58
CA ASN A 30 2.84 -16.68 14.65
C ASN A 30 1.57 -16.10 14.00
N GLY A 31 1.30 -14.81 14.20
CA GLY A 31 0.19 -14.12 13.53
C GLY A 31 0.37 -14.07 12.04
N LEU A 32 1.57 -13.71 11.56
CA LEU A 32 1.89 -13.72 10.14
C LEU A 32 1.71 -15.12 9.53
N ASN A 33 2.27 -16.17 10.15
CA ASN A 33 2.15 -17.53 9.63
C ASN A 33 0.69 -17.99 9.53
N ALA A 34 -0.15 -17.62 10.51
CA ALA A 34 -1.58 -17.90 10.43
C ALA A 34 -2.27 -17.19 9.26
N ILE A 35 -1.92 -15.92 9.00
CA ILE A 35 -2.41 -15.16 7.84
C ILE A 35 -1.92 -15.75 6.54
N LEU A 36 -0.63 -16.08 6.42
CA LEU A 36 -0.08 -16.69 5.21
C LEU A 36 -0.74 -18.05 4.90
N ASN A 37 -0.98 -18.86 5.93
CA ASN A 37 -1.69 -20.13 5.77
C ASN A 37 -3.13 -19.92 5.28
N LEU A 38 -3.87 -18.99 5.90
CA LEU A 38 -5.25 -18.69 5.53
C LEU A 38 -5.35 -18.08 4.12
N ALA A 39 -4.36 -17.27 3.73
CA ALA A 39 -4.24 -16.69 2.39
C ALA A 39 -3.82 -17.71 1.30
N GLY A 40 -3.45 -18.95 1.67
CA GLY A 40 -2.92 -19.93 0.73
C GLY A 40 -1.47 -19.68 0.30
N LEU A 41 -0.74 -18.87 1.08
CA LEU A 41 0.64 -18.44 0.81
C LEU A 41 1.67 -19.19 1.67
N ASN A 42 1.44 -20.50 1.92
CA ASN A 42 2.28 -21.34 2.79
C ASN A 42 3.75 -21.39 2.35
N HIS A 43 4.01 -21.17 1.08
CA HIS A 43 5.37 -21.16 0.53
C HIS A 43 6.22 -19.99 1.03
N TYR A 44 5.60 -18.97 1.64
CA TYR A 44 6.30 -17.85 2.30
C TYR A 44 6.55 -18.08 3.79
N ILE A 45 5.98 -19.13 4.40
CA ILE A 45 6.27 -19.47 5.80
C ILE A 45 7.73 -19.89 5.92
N ASP A 46 8.51 -19.16 6.71
CA ASP A 46 9.96 -19.33 6.87
C ASP A 46 10.79 -19.20 5.58
N ASN A 47 10.19 -18.73 4.48
CA ASN A 47 10.83 -18.58 3.17
C ASN A 47 10.26 -17.35 2.45
N TYR A 48 10.61 -16.17 2.94
CA TYR A 48 10.10 -14.91 2.41
C TYR A 48 10.56 -14.63 0.97
N PRO A 49 9.86 -13.75 0.21
CA PRO A 49 10.31 -13.33 -1.11
C PRO A 49 11.78 -12.88 -1.10
N PRO A 50 12.57 -13.17 -2.15
CA PRO A 50 13.97 -12.80 -2.21
C PRO A 50 14.17 -11.27 -2.21
N ASP A 51 15.30 -10.81 -1.66
CA ASP A 51 15.67 -9.39 -1.63
C ASP A 51 16.28 -8.95 -2.97
N ASN A 52 15.42 -8.86 -4.01
CA ASN A 52 15.83 -8.39 -5.33
C ASN A 52 14.69 -7.60 -6.01
N LEU A 53 15.00 -6.95 -7.14
CA LEU A 53 14.06 -6.15 -7.92
C LEU A 53 13.36 -6.93 -9.04
N GLU A 54 13.53 -8.25 -9.10
CA GLU A 54 12.81 -9.09 -10.06
C GLU A 54 11.32 -9.10 -9.74
N LYS A 55 10.48 -9.09 -10.76
CA LYS A 55 9.03 -9.19 -10.62
C LYS A 55 8.64 -10.63 -10.25
N GLY A 56 8.03 -10.82 -9.08
CA GLY A 56 7.71 -12.16 -8.60
C GLY A 56 6.60 -12.22 -7.56
N PHE A 57 6.26 -11.08 -6.92
CA PHE A 57 5.17 -11.02 -5.94
C PHE A 57 3.87 -10.63 -6.66
N ASP A 58 2.99 -11.61 -6.91
CA ASP A 58 1.74 -11.42 -7.67
C ASP A 58 0.74 -10.54 -6.91
N PHE A 59 -0.01 -9.69 -7.62
CA PHE A 59 -1.06 -8.84 -7.03
C PHE A 59 -2.11 -9.65 -6.26
N ALA A 60 -2.42 -10.86 -6.72
CA ALA A 60 -3.33 -11.76 -6.03
C ALA A 60 -2.83 -12.15 -4.62
N GLU A 61 -1.51 -12.23 -4.42
CA GLU A 61 -0.92 -12.56 -3.12
C GLU A 61 -1.16 -11.44 -2.09
N LEU A 62 -0.98 -10.18 -2.50
CA LEU A 62 -1.27 -9.04 -1.63
C LEU A 62 -2.76 -8.95 -1.29
N SER A 63 -3.63 -9.17 -2.28
CA SER A 63 -5.08 -9.19 -2.07
C SER A 63 -5.50 -10.33 -1.13
N ALA A 64 -4.94 -11.53 -1.30
CA ALA A 64 -5.23 -12.68 -0.44
C ALA A 64 -4.86 -12.42 1.03
N ILE A 65 -3.74 -11.72 1.28
CA ILE A 65 -3.37 -11.26 2.63
C ILE A 65 -4.46 -10.35 3.21
N GLY A 66 -4.94 -9.38 2.44
CA GLY A 66 -6.01 -8.47 2.89
C GLY A 66 -7.30 -9.20 3.25
N VAL A 67 -7.69 -10.18 2.43
CA VAL A 67 -8.88 -11.02 2.70
C VAL A 67 -8.66 -11.88 3.95
N ALA A 68 -7.49 -12.50 4.11
CA ALA A 68 -7.17 -13.32 5.29
C ALA A 68 -7.19 -12.50 6.59
N LEU A 69 -6.73 -11.25 6.57
CA LEU A 69 -6.82 -10.33 7.69
C LEU A 69 -8.28 -10.06 8.10
N GLU A 70 -9.15 -9.82 7.14
CA GLU A 70 -10.59 -9.58 7.40
C GLU A 70 -11.29 -10.85 7.90
N GLU A 71 -10.97 -12.01 7.34
CA GLU A 71 -11.56 -13.28 7.74
C GLU A 71 -11.16 -13.66 9.17
N MET A 72 -9.88 -13.51 9.53
CA MET A 72 -9.38 -13.90 10.83
C MET A 72 -9.77 -12.93 11.95
N TYR A 73 -9.73 -11.63 11.70
CA TYR A 73 -9.91 -10.60 12.74
C TYR A 73 -11.22 -9.80 12.60
N GLY A 74 -12.05 -10.18 11.63
CA GLY A 74 -13.26 -9.46 11.29
C GLY A 74 -12.99 -8.11 10.61
N PRO A 75 -14.04 -7.46 10.06
CA PRO A 75 -13.88 -6.26 9.23
C PRO A 75 -13.19 -5.09 9.94
N ARG A 76 -13.40 -4.92 11.26
CA ARG A 76 -12.78 -3.81 12.03
C ARG A 76 -11.34 -4.13 12.41
N GLY A 77 -11.09 -5.35 12.89
CA GLY A 77 -9.75 -5.80 13.30
C GLY A 77 -8.82 -5.92 12.11
N GLY A 78 -9.26 -6.58 11.02
CA GLY A 78 -8.52 -6.72 9.77
C GLY A 78 -8.15 -5.36 9.15
N ARG A 79 -9.12 -4.40 9.13
CA ARG A 79 -8.85 -3.02 8.72
C ARG A 79 -7.72 -2.38 9.53
N GLY A 80 -7.79 -2.48 10.85
CA GLY A 80 -6.78 -1.88 11.74
C GLY A 80 -5.38 -2.45 11.50
N LEU A 81 -5.28 -3.77 11.34
CA LEU A 81 -4.03 -4.46 11.03
C LEU A 81 -3.50 -4.09 9.65
N ALA A 82 -4.36 -4.04 8.62
CA ALA A 82 -3.99 -3.66 7.26
C ALA A 82 -3.46 -2.22 7.18
N LEU A 83 -4.11 -1.26 7.87
CA LEU A 83 -3.62 0.13 7.97
C LEU A 83 -2.24 0.19 8.62
N ARG A 84 -2.03 -0.52 9.73
CA ARG A 84 -0.74 -0.57 10.44
C ARG A 84 0.34 -1.21 9.57
N ALA A 85 0.03 -2.32 8.90
CA ALA A 85 0.95 -2.97 7.97
C ALA A 85 1.34 -2.04 6.81
N GLY A 86 0.37 -1.30 6.24
CA GLY A 86 0.64 -0.31 5.20
C GLY A 86 1.57 0.81 5.68
N ARG A 87 1.39 1.33 6.89
CA ARG A 87 2.28 2.33 7.50
C ARG A 87 3.69 1.78 7.69
N ALA A 88 3.84 0.57 8.25
CA ALA A 88 5.14 -0.07 8.42
C ALA A 88 5.81 -0.34 7.06
N THR A 89 5.05 -0.79 6.06
CA THR A 89 5.55 -1.01 4.70
C THR A 89 6.14 0.27 4.09
N PHE A 90 5.51 1.44 4.29
CA PHE A 90 6.09 2.70 3.81
C PHE A 90 7.42 3.01 4.51
N SER A 91 7.47 2.89 5.84
CA SER A 91 8.68 3.18 6.62
C SER A 91 9.88 2.34 6.17
N ASP A 92 9.65 1.07 5.87
CA ASP A 92 10.71 0.17 5.38
C ASP A 92 10.99 0.38 3.88
N ALA A 93 9.98 0.67 3.07
CA ALA A 93 10.17 1.01 1.67
C ALA A 93 10.99 2.29 1.50
N LEU A 94 10.79 3.29 2.36
CA LEU A 94 11.58 4.53 2.35
C LEU A 94 13.07 4.27 2.54
N LYS A 95 13.47 3.37 3.44
CA LYS A 95 14.86 2.96 3.65
C LYS A 95 15.47 2.30 2.41
N ASN A 96 14.67 1.57 1.66
CA ASN A 96 15.11 0.77 0.51
C ASN A 96 15.00 1.50 -0.84
N PHE A 97 14.02 2.38 -1.00
CA PHE A 97 13.70 3.05 -2.27
C PHE A 97 13.72 4.58 -2.20
N GLY A 98 13.90 5.17 -1.01
CA GLY A 98 13.81 6.63 -0.81
C GLY A 98 14.79 7.43 -1.66
N ALA A 99 15.99 6.89 -1.90
CA ALA A 99 16.96 7.52 -2.78
C ALA A 99 16.48 7.64 -4.24
N LEU A 100 15.66 6.70 -4.72
CA LEU A 100 15.09 6.72 -6.07
C LEU A 100 14.02 7.81 -6.25
N ALA A 101 13.37 8.20 -5.15
CA ALA A 101 12.37 9.26 -5.17
C ALA A 101 12.96 10.67 -5.10
N GLY A 102 14.28 10.80 -4.85
CA GLY A 102 14.92 12.10 -4.64
C GLY A 102 14.47 12.84 -3.38
N VAL A 103 13.69 12.19 -2.52
CA VAL A 103 13.08 12.81 -1.33
C VAL A 103 14.05 13.00 -0.16
N ALA A 104 15.24 12.44 -0.26
CA ALA A 104 16.34 12.64 0.69
C ALA A 104 17.20 13.88 0.36
N ASP A 105 16.91 14.59 -0.74
CA ASP A 105 17.63 15.80 -1.11
C ASP A 105 17.35 16.91 -0.08
N LEU A 106 18.39 17.58 0.38
CA LEU A 106 18.28 18.73 1.29
C LEU A 106 17.38 19.84 0.71
N ALA A 107 17.42 20.04 -0.61
CA ALA A 107 16.55 20.99 -1.29
C ALA A 107 15.06 20.65 -1.12
N PHE A 108 14.70 19.37 -1.12
CA PHE A 108 13.32 18.93 -0.86
C PHE A 108 12.91 19.17 0.59
N VAL A 109 13.80 18.91 1.55
CA VAL A 109 13.49 19.02 2.99
C VAL A 109 13.12 20.43 3.40
N VAL A 110 13.70 21.47 2.79
CA VAL A 110 13.45 22.87 3.14
C VAL A 110 12.21 23.48 2.45
N LEU A 111 11.57 22.77 1.53
CA LEU A 111 10.38 23.27 0.84
C LEU A 111 9.18 23.46 1.77
N PRO A 112 8.29 24.41 1.48
CA PRO A 112 6.97 24.48 2.10
C PRO A 112 6.16 23.19 1.88
N LEU A 113 5.31 22.82 2.83
CA LEU A 113 4.54 21.59 2.81
C LEU A 113 3.80 21.35 1.47
N GLN A 114 3.10 22.36 0.97
CA GLN A 114 2.34 22.24 -0.28
C GLN A 114 3.25 21.90 -1.48
N SER A 115 4.45 22.47 -1.52
CA SER A 115 5.44 22.16 -2.56
C SER A 115 5.98 20.73 -2.42
N LYS A 116 6.20 20.28 -1.18
CA LYS A 116 6.59 18.88 -0.92
C LYS A 116 5.53 17.90 -1.41
N LEU A 117 4.25 18.17 -1.15
CA LEU A 117 3.15 17.32 -1.61
C LEU A 117 3.07 17.28 -3.14
N ARG A 118 3.18 18.44 -3.81
CA ARG A 118 3.16 18.56 -5.29
C ARG A 118 4.28 17.79 -5.98
N ILE A 119 5.43 17.69 -5.35
CA ILE A 119 6.59 16.96 -5.87
C ILE A 119 6.57 15.50 -5.42
N GLY A 120 6.34 15.28 -4.13
CA GLY A 120 6.48 13.98 -3.48
C GLY A 120 5.42 12.97 -3.92
N LEU A 121 4.15 13.36 -4.01
CA LEU A 121 3.09 12.43 -4.41
C LEU A 121 3.27 11.89 -5.84
N PRO A 122 3.51 12.74 -6.88
CA PRO A 122 3.81 12.23 -8.22
C PRO A 122 5.10 11.40 -8.28
N ALA A 123 6.14 11.79 -7.55
CA ALA A 123 7.38 11.01 -7.49
C ALA A 123 7.15 9.62 -6.88
N PHE A 124 6.33 9.55 -5.82
CA PHE A 124 5.97 8.29 -5.19
C PHE A 124 5.11 7.40 -6.12
N ALA A 125 4.13 7.96 -6.82
CA ALA A 125 3.35 7.25 -7.83
C ALA A 125 4.24 6.68 -8.96
N LYS A 126 5.24 7.45 -9.38
CA LYS A 126 6.20 7.06 -10.41
C LYS A 126 7.04 5.83 -10.00
N ILE A 127 7.39 5.69 -8.71
CA ILE A 127 8.11 4.50 -8.21
C ILE A 127 7.28 3.23 -8.47
N PHE A 128 5.99 3.22 -8.12
CA PHE A 128 5.13 2.07 -8.40
C PHE A 128 5.06 1.78 -9.89
N THR A 129 4.78 2.79 -10.71
CA THR A 129 4.64 2.63 -12.16
C THR A 129 5.93 2.16 -12.85
N GLN A 130 7.11 2.52 -12.34
CA GLN A 130 8.39 2.15 -12.93
C GLN A 130 8.93 0.80 -12.45
N LEU A 131 8.72 0.47 -11.17
CA LEU A 131 9.32 -0.71 -10.55
C LEU A 131 8.36 -1.90 -10.45
N THR A 132 7.09 -1.72 -10.79
CA THR A 132 6.04 -2.74 -10.66
C THR A 132 5.09 -2.70 -11.84
N ASP A 133 4.07 -3.56 -11.86
CA ASP A 133 2.97 -3.51 -12.83
C ASP A 133 1.80 -2.62 -12.35
N GLN A 134 1.92 -2.01 -11.17
CA GLN A 134 0.92 -1.06 -10.68
C GLN A 134 1.05 0.28 -11.42
N TYR A 135 0.05 0.60 -12.22
CA TYR A 135 -0.06 1.92 -12.85
C TYR A 135 -0.81 2.87 -11.92
N THR A 136 -0.14 3.95 -11.53
CA THR A 136 -0.66 4.93 -10.57
C THR A 136 -0.51 6.34 -11.12
N THR A 137 -1.57 7.14 -10.97
CA THR A 137 -1.59 8.57 -11.36
C THR A 137 -1.97 9.44 -10.17
N VAL A 138 -1.55 10.70 -10.21
CA VAL A 138 -1.89 11.73 -9.21
C VAL A 138 -2.40 12.95 -9.93
N GLU A 139 -3.55 13.44 -9.51
CA GLU A 139 -4.14 14.70 -9.96
C GLU A 139 -4.20 15.67 -8.78
N GLU A 140 -3.78 16.91 -8.99
CA GLU A 140 -3.97 17.97 -8.00
C GLU A 140 -5.26 18.72 -8.26
N LYS A 141 -6.10 18.89 -7.22
CA LYS A 141 -7.28 19.75 -7.19
C LYS A 141 -7.09 20.88 -6.18
N ASP A 142 -8.05 21.77 -6.08
CA ASP A 142 -7.94 22.96 -5.23
C ASP A 142 -7.55 22.62 -3.78
N ASN A 143 -8.29 21.72 -3.13
CA ASN A 143 -8.13 21.38 -1.72
C ASN A 143 -7.63 19.96 -1.45
N GLU A 144 -7.37 19.17 -2.50
CA GLU A 144 -7.03 17.76 -2.38
C GLU A 144 -6.13 17.28 -3.51
N PHE A 145 -5.50 16.13 -3.29
CA PHE A 145 -4.91 15.32 -4.35
C PHE A 145 -5.74 14.06 -4.53
N ILE A 146 -5.88 13.63 -5.77
CA ILE A 146 -6.51 12.36 -6.14
C ILE A 146 -5.40 11.40 -6.56
N TRP A 147 -5.23 10.35 -5.75
CA TRP A 147 -4.32 9.25 -6.05
C TRP A 147 -5.12 8.09 -6.63
N THR A 148 -4.87 7.74 -7.89
CA THR A 148 -5.62 6.70 -8.60
C THR A 148 -4.73 5.50 -8.91
N ILE A 149 -5.17 4.30 -8.52
CA ILE A 149 -4.56 3.02 -8.86
C ILE A 149 -5.45 2.34 -9.91
N HIS A 150 -4.96 2.25 -11.15
CA HIS A 150 -5.74 1.73 -12.28
C HIS A 150 -5.87 0.20 -12.27
N LYS A 151 -4.89 -0.51 -11.73
CA LYS A 151 -4.94 -1.96 -11.50
C LYS A 151 -4.50 -2.20 -10.06
N CYS A 152 -5.48 -2.29 -9.16
CA CYS A 152 -5.20 -2.29 -7.73
C CYS A 152 -4.81 -3.68 -7.22
N PRO A 153 -3.59 -3.86 -6.70
CA PRO A 153 -3.14 -5.14 -6.15
C PRO A 153 -3.79 -5.47 -4.80
N VAL A 154 -4.21 -4.43 -4.03
CA VAL A 154 -4.75 -4.63 -2.67
C VAL A 154 -6.13 -5.28 -2.69
N CYS A 155 -6.90 -5.06 -3.75
CA CYS A 155 -8.22 -5.66 -3.92
C CYS A 155 -8.36 -6.52 -5.19
N TRP A 156 -7.24 -6.98 -5.77
CA TRP A 156 -7.25 -7.83 -6.95
C TRP A 156 -8.13 -9.05 -6.77
N GLY A 157 -9.03 -9.32 -7.74
CA GLY A 157 -9.95 -10.45 -7.71
C GLY A 157 -11.06 -10.40 -6.67
N ARG A 158 -11.16 -9.33 -5.88
CA ARG A 158 -12.27 -9.10 -4.94
C ARG A 158 -13.43 -8.43 -5.66
N THR A 159 -14.65 -8.85 -5.34
CA THR A 159 -15.89 -8.30 -5.89
C THR A 159 -16.97 -8.28 -4.83
N GLY A 160 -18.01 -7.45 -5.03
CA GLY A 160 -19.18 -7.41 -4.17
C GLY A 160 -18.94 -6.85 -2.77
N ALA A 161 -17.87 -6.09 -2.57
CA ALA A 161 -17.63 -5.40 -1.31
C ALA A 161 -18.65 -4.26 -1.13
N ASP A 162 -19.17 -4.11 0.09
CA ASP A 162 -20.11 -3.05 0.48
C ASP A 162 -19.41 -1.72 0.84
N ARG A 163 -18.09 -1.74 0.89
CA ARG A 163 -17.22 -0.62 1.26
C ARG A 163 -15.83 -0.79 0.67
N PRO A 164 -15.03 0.28 0.61
CA PRO A 164 -13.62 0.22 0.23
C PRO A 164 -12.82 -0.72 1.11
N VAL A 165 -11.84 -1.42 0.51
CA VAL A 165 -11.07 -2.49 1.20
C VAL A 165 -9.55 -2.32 1.10
N CYS A 166 -9.05 -1.26 0.45
CA CYS A 166 -7.61 -1.11 0.17
C CYS A 166 -6.85 -0.45 1.33
N PHE A 167 -7.03 -0.97 2.56
CA PHE A 167 -6.50 -0.37 3.77
C PHE A 167 -4.97 -0.40 3.87
N ILE A 168 -4.29 -1.37 3.24
CA ILE A 168 -2.82 -1.38 3.16
C ILE A 168 -2.36 -0.15 2.37
N ALA A 169 -2.98 0.15 1.22
CA ALA A 169 -2.66 1.34 0.43
C ALA A 169 -2.99 2.63 1.19
N THR A 170 -4.14 2.68 1.88
CA THR A 170 -4.50 3.82 2.73
C THR A 170 -3.44 4.07 3.81
N GLY A 171 -3.01 3.03 4.52
CA GLY A 171 -1.98 3.14 5.56
C GLY A 171 -0.63 3.60 5.01
N LEU A 172 -0.23 3.08 3.87
CA LEU A 172 1.00 3.45 3.18
C LEU A 172 0.97 4.94 2.76
N LEU A 173 -0.14 5.43 2.21
CA LEU A 173 -0.32 6.85 1.89
C LEU A 173 -0.32 7.74 3.13
N GLN A 174 -1.00 7.35 4.21
CA GLN A 174 -1.00 8.10 5.46
C GLN A 174 0.41 8.27 6.03
N GLU A 175 1.22 7.21 6.04
CA GLU A 175 2.58 7.28 6.57
C GLU A 175 3.50 8.10 5.66
N SER A 176 3.33 8.02 4.33
CA SER A 176 4.08 8.85 3.39
C SER A 176 3.82 10.34 3.60
N LEU A 177 2.57 10.72 3.84
CA LEU A 177 2.17 12.10 4.13
C LEU A 177 2.69 12.57 5.49
N LYS A 178 2.61 11.72 6.50
CA LYS A 178 3.17 11.98 7.82
C LYS A 178 4.66 12.23 7.76
N TRP A 179 5.39 11.39 7.03
CA TRP A 179 6.83 11.57 6.86
C TRP A 179 7.18 12.86 6.12
N VAL A 180 6.53 13.14 4.98
CA VAL A 180 6.83 14.33 4.16
C VAL A 180 6.50 15.63 4.87
N SER A 181 5.52 15.62 5.76
CA SER A 181 5.07 16.80 6.53
C SER A 181 5.85 17.02 7.83
N GLY A 182 6.77 16.13 8.19
CA GLY A 182 7.49 16.23 9.47
C GLY A 182 6.65 15.77 10.68
N GLY A 183 5.69 14.87 10.48
CA GLY A 183 4.95 14.22 11.56
C GLY A 183 3.45 14.51 11.63
N ASN A 184 2.93 15.36 10.75
CA ASN A 184 1.49 15.67 10.74
C ASN A 184 0.67 14.52 10.12
N GLU A 185 -0.49 14.23 10.70
CA GLU A 185 -1.43 13.25 10.15
C GLU A 185 -2.33 13.88 9.09
N PHE A 186 -2.69 13.09 8.07
CA PHE A 186 -3.55 13.51 6.98
C PHE A 186 -4.77 12.60 6.84
N ARG A 187 -5.88 13.21 6.38
CA ARG A 187 -7.05 12.43 5.99
C ARG A 187 -6.83 11.86 4.60
N VAL A 188 -6.88 10.53 4.52
CA VAL A 188 -6.84 9.76 3.27
C VAL A 188 -8.07 8.87 3.25
N ASN A 189 -8.94 9.07 2.28
CA ASN A 189 -10.17 8.28 2.12
C ASN A 189 -10.16 7.60 0.76
N GLU A 190 -10.36 6.29 0.72
CA GLU A 190 -10.65 5.58 -0.52
C GLU A 190 -12.09 5.92 -0.93
N SER A 191 -12.27 6.64 -2.03
CA SER A 191 -13.56 7.12 -2.55
C SER A 191 -14.17 6.19 -3.58
N ARG A 192 -13.32 5.43 -4.32
CA ARG A 192 -13.70 4.41 -5.30
C ARG A 192 -12.87 3.17 -5.09
N CYS A 193 -13.45 2.00 -5.26
CA CYS A 193 -12.77 0.72 -5.07
C CYS A 193 -13.24 -0.31 -6.09
N VAL A 194 -12.30 -0.95 -6.79
CA VAL A 194 -12.59 -2.01 -7.77
C VAL A 194 -13.38 -3.15 -7.15
N ALA A 195 -13.14 -3.48 -5.87
CA ALA A 195 -13.92 -4.50 -5.17
C ALA A 195 -15.41 -4.14 -4.98
N MET A 196 -15.76 -2.86 -5.07
CA MET A 196 -17.15 -2.36 -5.04
C MET A 196 -17.79 -2.30 -6.42
N GLY A 197 -17.03 -2.53 -7.49
CA GLY A 197 -17.51 -2.44 -8.87
C GLY A 197 -17.06 -1.19 -9.61
N ASP A 198 -16.22 -0.34 -9.00
CA ASP A 198 -15.62 0.80 -9.70
C ASP A 198 -14.53 0.34 -10.68
N GLU A 199 -14.19 1.16 -11.66
CA GLU A 199 -13.15 0.89 -12.66
C GLU A 199 -11.73 0.99 -12.09
N VAL A 200 -11.54 1.81 -11.06
CA VAL A 200 -10.25 2.11 -10.42
C VAL A 200 -10.39 2.19 -8.89
N CYS A 201 -9.27 2.10 -8.19
CA CYS A 201 -9.22 2.49 -6.78
C CYS A 201 -8.72 3.94 -6.68
N GLU A 202 -9.50 4.80 -6.05
CA GLU A 202 -9.22 6.22 -5.94
C GLU A 202 -9.13 6.62 -4.46
N PHE A 203 -8.09 7.37 -4.11
CA PHE A 203 -7.86 7.87 -2.76
C PHE A 203 -7.82 9.40 -2.78
N VAL A 204 -8.72 9.99 -2.03
CA VAL A 204 -8.78 11.43 -1.79
C VAL A 204 -7.85 11.78 -0.62
N ILE A 205 -6.88 12.63 -0.88
CA ILE A 205 -5.88 13.11 0.08
C ILE A 205 -6.12 14.59 0.31
N GLN A 206 -6.58 14.97 1.50
CA GLN A 206 -6.75 16.38 1.85
C GLN A 206 -5.38 17.08 1.95
N LYS A 207 -5.26 18.32 1.42
CA LYS A 207 -4.00 19.07 1.44
C LYS A 207 -3.60 19.57 2.82
N ASP A 208 -4.59 19.76 3.69
CA ASP A 208 -4.35 20.21 5.06
C ASP A 208 -4.26 19.03 6.01
N PRO A 209 -3.29 19.05 6.95
CA PRO A 209 -3.19 18.04 8.00
C PRO A 209 -4.43 18.05 8.90
N ILE A 210 -4.64 16.94 9.57
CA ILE A 210 -5.63 16.83 10.65
C ILE A 210 -5.05 17.62 11.84
N GLY A 211 -5.77 18.65 12.28
CA GLY A 211 -5.40 19.48 13.43
C GLY A 211 -5.49 18.77 14.77
#